data_fa3d929ffc404e22a12ff39835364801
#
_entry.id   fa3d929ffc404e22a12ff39835364801
#
_cell.length_a   1.000
_cell.length_b   1.000
_cell.length_c   1.000
_cell.angle_alpha   90.00
_cell.angle_beta   90.00
_cell.angle_gamma   90.00
#
_symmetry.space_group_name_H-M   'P 1'
#
loop_
_entity.id
_entity.type
_entity.pdbx_description
1 polymer ?
#
loop_
_entity_poly.entity_id
_entity_poly.type
_entity_poly.pdbx_seq_one_letter_code
_entity_poly.pdbx_strand_id
1 'polypeptide(L)'
;MNSITCAFIGLGKMGRELCGRIGGAGYRTLAYDLDPEASKYAEESYKNVTSSALLPAVKNSAVVFSCLPNSHHVSEVVNNFLQQKGTLNKVQYWVDTTSGHPGESQKIASELMSKDVIFFDCAVSGGPAGATAGTLTAMVGGDHSAFGEVQSIISSFAKNIVHLGPSGAGHAVKAVNNTLLAANICSVSEGMIALKKYGIPLDVALKAISTSSGRSWVTQQRMPEHVLTRGFDYGFSLGLLCKDVDTCMGMLQESNIPAPSLRVTREIIQVAKNILGDESDHLEIVKIIEDWSGETIE
;
A
#
# COMPACT_ATOMS: atom_id res chain seq x y z
N MET A 1 -3.23 10.85 -28.09
CA MET A 1 -3.65 11.11 -26.71
C MET A 1 -4.73 10.10 -26.38
N ASN A 2 -4.62 9.39 -25.28
CA ASN A 2 -5.70 8.51 -24.80
C ASN A 2 -6.94 9.38 -24.53
N SER A 3 -8.10 8.97 -25.04
CA SER A 3 -9.37 9.69 -24.85
C SER A 3 -9.91 9.60 -23.41
N ILE A 4 -9.32 8.72 -22.58
CA ILE A 4 -9.74 8.47 -21.20
C ILE A 4 -9.22 9.56 -20.30
N THR A 5 -10.10 10.22 -19.56
CA THR A 5 -9.75 11.11 -18.45
C THR A 5 -9.83 10.35 -17.14
N CYS A 6 -8.82 10.47 -16.30
CA CYS A 6 -8.74 9.90 -14.96
C CYS A 6 -8.91 11.00 -13.91
N ALA A 7 -9.53 10.69 -12.77
CA ALA A 7 -9.39 11.45 -11.53
C ALA A 7 -8.40 10.73 -10.63
N PHE A 8 -7.62 11.47 -9.86
CA PHE A 8 -6.75 10.92 -8.82
C PHE A 8 -6.98 11.67 -7.50
N ILE A 9 -7.37 10.94 -6.47
CA ILE A 9 -7.77 11.48 -5.17
C ILE A 9 -6.81 11.01 -4.09
N GLY A 10 -6.15 11.95 -3.42
CA GLY A 10 -5.13 11.68 -2.42
C GLY A 10 -3.71 11.70 -3.03
N LEU A 11 -2.96 12.77 -2.72
CA LEU A 11 -1.64 13.07 -3.29
C LEU A 11 -0.52 13.03 -2.23
N GLY A 12 -0.68 12.19 -1.22
CA GLY A 12 0.40 11.89 -0.27
C GLY A 12 1.62 11.25 -0.94
N LYS A 13 2.60 10.77 -0.17
CA LYS A 13 3.88 10.22 -0.68
C LYS A 13 3.72 9.19 -1.80
N MET A 14 2.73 8.31 -1.71
CA MET A 14 2.45 7.31 -2.76
C MET A 14 1.57 7.88 -3.87
N GLY A 15 0.46 8.51 -3.51
CA GLY A 15 -0.56 8.93 -4.46
C GLY A 15 -0.04 9.90 -5.51
N ARG A 16 0.81 10.86 -5.16
CA ARG A 16 1.40 11.80 -6.11
C ARG A 16 2.26 11.09 -7.19
N GLU A 17 3.01 10.05 -6.80
CA GLU A 17 3.84 9.29 -7.75
C GLU A 17 2.94 8.47 -8.70
N LEU A 18 1.90 7.81 -8.18
CA LEU A 18 0.93 7.09 -9.00
C LEU A 18 0.21 8.02 -9.97
N CYS A 19 -0.25 9.18 -9.49
CA CYS A 19 -0.88 10.23 -10.28
C CYS A 19 0.06 10.70 -11.41
N GLY A 20 1.32 11.00 -11.08
CA GLY A 20 2.35 11.40 -12.03
C GLY A 20 2.64 10.35 -13.09
N ARG A 21 2.66 9.06 -12.71
CA ARG A 21 2.85 7.94 -13.64
C ARG A 21 1.69 7.80 -14.63
N ILE A 22 0.45 7.96 -14.16
CA ILE A 22 -0.76 7.93 -15.01
C ILE A 22 -0.71 9.09 -16.02
N GLY A 23 -0.43 10.31 -15.56
CA GLY A 23 -0.26 11.48 -16.43
C GLY A 23 0.90 11.31 -17.42
N GLY A 24 2.04 10.79 -16.96
CA GLY A 24 3.22 10.49 -17.77
C GLY A 24 2.96 9.45 -18.87
N ALA A 25 2.04 8.52 -18.67
CA ALA A 25 1.59 7.55 -19.66
C ALA A 25 0.61 8.12 -20.70
N GLY A 26 0.30 9.42 -20.61
CA GLY A 26 -0.52 10.14 -21.59
C GLY A 26 -2.01 10.22 -21.27
N TYR A 27 -2.43 9.79 -20.08
CA TYR A 27 -3.82 9.97 -19.61
C TYR A 27 -3.98 11.38 -19.03
N ARG A 28 -5.04 12.09 -19.45
CA ARG A 28 -5.42 13.34 -18.79
C ARG A 28 -5.87 13.02 -17.37
N THR A 29 -5.21 13.58 -16.36
CA THR A 29 -5.45 13.27 -14.95
C THR A 29 -5.86 14.51 -14.19
N LEU A 30 -7.05 14.48 -13.58
CA LEU A 30 -7.56 15.53 -12.69
C LEU A 30 -7.22 15.15 -11.25
N ALA A 31 -6.31 15.90 -10.63
CA ALA A 31 -5.74 15.61 -9.33
C ALA A 31 -6.44 16.40 -8.21
N TYR A 32 -6.74 15.73 -7.09
CA TYR A 32 -7.32 16.35 -5.92
C TYR A 32 -6.70 15.82 -4.63
N ASP A 33 -6.42 16.72 -3.72
CA ASP A 33 -6.11 16.45 -2.31
C ASP A 33 -6.82 17.47 -1.42
N LEU A 34 -6.98 17.14 -0.14
CA LEU A 34 -7.45 18.10 0.87
C LEU A 34 -6.44 19.22 1.08
N ASP A 35 -5.14 18.94 0.91
CA ASP A 35 -4.08 19.93 0.87
C ASP A 35 -3.98 20.54 -0.55
N PRO A 36 -4.33 21.84 -0.73
CA PRO A 36 -4.24 22.50 -2.04
C PRO A 36 -2.81 22.55 -2.59
N GLU A 37 -1.78 22.60 -1.72
CA GLU A 37 -0.39 22.64 -2.15
C GLU A 37 0.04 21.30 -2.75
N ALA A 38 -0.48 20.17 -2.26
CA ALA A 38 -0.24 18.85 -2.86
C ALA A 38 -0.82 18.76 -4.28
N SER A 39 -2.02 19.31 -4.50
CA SER A 39 -2.66 19.35 -5.82
C SER A 39 -1.91 20.26 -6.80
N LYS A 40 -1.47 21.41 -6.34
CA LYS A 40 -0.65 22.37 -7.11
C LYS A 40 0.71 21.77 -7.47
N TYR A 41 1.39 21.14 -6.49
CA TYR A 41 2.65 20.45 -6.74
C TYR A 41 2.50 19.37 -7.83
N ALA A 42 1.43 18.59 -7.79
CA ALA A 42 1.19 17.56 -8.78
C ALA A 42 0.98 18.15 -10.19
N GLU A 43 0.25 19.26 -10.33
CA GLU A 43 0.06 19.97 -11.60
C GLU A 43 1.37 20.53 -12.17
N GLU A 44 2.21 21.13 -11.31
CA GLU A 44 3.49 21.74 -11.72
C GLU A 44 4.56 20.68 -12.04
N SER A 45 4.53 19.52 -11.36
CA SER A 45 5.59 18.51 -11.43
C SER A 45 5.36 17.43 -12.49
N TYR A 46 4.10 17.15 -12.85
CA TYR A 46 3.77 16.00 -13.69
C TYR A 46 3.04 16.40 -14.98
N LYS A 47 3.41 15.74 -16.09
CA LYS A 47 2.75 15.95 -17.38
C LYS A 47 1.30 15.43 -17.35
N ASN A 48 0.41 16.13 -18.07
CA ASN A 48 -1.01 15.80 -18.22
C ASN A 48 -1.80 15.73 -16.89
N VAL A 49 -1.25 16.25 -15.80
CA VAL A 49 -1.92 16.40 -14.51
C VAL A 49 -2.43 17.83 -14.38
N THR A 50 -3.66 18.00 -13.91
CA THR A 50 -4.29 19.31 -13.66
C THR A 50 -4.98 19.26 -12.31
N SER A 51 -4.73 20.26 -11.47
CA SER A 51 -5.42 20.41 -10.19
C SER A 51 -6.92 20.67 -10.41
N SER A 52 -7.76 20.07 -9.60
CA SER A 52 -9.21 20.17 -9.70
C SER A 52 -9.86 20.07 -8.33
N ALA A 53 -11.06 20.62 -8.16
CA ALA A 53 -11.87 20.32 -6.99
C ALA A 53 -12.43 18.88 -7.09
N LEU A 54 -12.70 18.23 -5.94
CA LEU A 54 -13.10 16.82 -5.84
C LEU A 54 -14.23 16.44 -6.80
N LEU A 55 -15.37 17.09 -6.69
CA LEU A 55 -16.55 16.74 -7.48
C LEU A 55 -16.37 16.95 -8.99
N PRO A 56 -15.79 18.08 -9.46
CA PRO A 56 -15.41 18.23 -10.86
C PRO A 56 -14.42 17.18 -11.36
N ALA A 57 -13.39 16.80 -10.55
CA ALA A 57 -12.46 15.77 -10.92
C ALA A 57 -13.19 14.44 -11.18
N VAL A 58 -14.00 13.98 -10.23
CA VAL A 58 -14.75 12.73 -10.34
C VAL A 58 -15.73 12.77 -11.51
N LYS A 59 -16.61 13.78 -11.58
CA LYS A 59 -17.67 13.88 -12.62
C LYS A 59 -17.16 13.95 -14.06
N ASN A 60 -15.95 14.44 -14.27
CA ASN A 60 -15.37 14.60 -15.60
C ASN A 60 -14.46 13.43 -16.04
N SER A 61 -14.34 12.40 -15.21
CA SER A 61 -13.43 11.27 -15.42
C SER A 61 -14.20 9.98 -15.67
N ALA A 62 -13.66 9.12 -16.55
CA ALA A 62 -14.17 7.77 -16.76
C ALA A 62 -13.65 6.80 -15.70
N VAL A 63 -12.42 7.02 -15.22
CA VAL A 63 -11.78 6.20 -14.19
C VAL A 63 -11.36 7.08 -13.02
N VAL A 64 -11.74 6.70 -11.81
CA VAL A 64 -11.34 7.38 -10.57
C VAL A 64 -10.34 6.51 -9.83
N PHE A 65 -9.20 7.08 -9.48
CA PHE A 65 -8.22 6.47 -8.59
C PHE A 65 -8.28 7.11 -7.21
N SER A 66 -8.19 6.32 -6.15
CA SER A 66 -8.03 6.80 -4.78
C SER A 66 -6.76 6.21 -4.15
N CYS A 67 -6.05 7.04 -3.35
CA CYS A 67 -4.89 6.66 -2.57
C CYS A 67 -4.93 7.42 -1.23
N LEU A 68 -5.71 6.92 -0.29
CA LEU A 68 -6.11 7.60 0.92
C LEU A 68 -5.55 6.87 2.16
N PRO A 69 -5.62 7.47 3.37
CA PRO A 69 -5.05 6.85 4.57
C PRO A 69 -5.67 5.49 4.94
N ASN A 70 -6.99 5.32 4.73
CA ASN A 70 -7.71 4.07 5.03
C ASN A 70 -9.06 4.00 4.31
N SER A 71 -9.76 2.87 4.41
CA SER A 71 -11.06 2.63 3.77
C SER A 71 -12.17 3.58 4.24
N HIS A 72 -12.11 4.10 5.46
CA HIS A 72 -13.10 5.07 5.95
C HIS A 72 -13.08 6.34 5.09
N HIS A 73 -11.89 6.91 4.83
CA HIS A 73 -11.76 8.07 3.95
C HIS A 73 -12.20 7.77 2.51
N VAL A 74 -11.97 6.55 2.02
CA VAL A 74 -12.49 6.13 0.70
C VAL A 74 -14.01 6.13 0.70
N SER A 75 -14.64 5.54 1.73
CA SER A 75 -16.10 5.54 1.89
C SER A 75 -16.68 6.96 1.97
N GLU A 76 -16.03 7.89 2.69
CA GLU A 76 -16.47 9.29 2.76
C GLU A 76 -16.47 9.94 1.37
N VAL A 77 -15.42 9.75 0.58
CA VAL A 77 -15.32 10.32 -0.77
C VAL A 77 -16.37 9.67 -1.69
N VAL A 78 -16.55 8.36 -1.62
CA VAL A 78 -17.58 7.65 -2.40
C VAL A 78 -18.98 8.10 -2.01
N ASN A 79 -19.29 8.22 -0.73
CA ASN A 79 -20.58 8.69 -0.24
C ASN A 79 -20.88 10.12 -0.70
N ASN A 80 -19.88 11.01 -0.64
CA ASN A 80 -20.00 12.36 -1.19
C ASN A 80 -20.38 12.35 -2.69
N PHE A 81 -19.76 11.45 -3.45
CA PHE A 81 -20.06 11.28 -4.86
C PHE A 81 -21.48 10.71 -5.09
N LEU A 82 -21.88 9.68 -4.35
CA LEU A 82 -23.20 9.02 -4.50
C LEU A 82 -24.38 9.91 -4.14
N GLN A 83 -24.19 10.85 -3.19
CA GLN A 83 -25.21 11.82 -2.77
C GLN A 83 -25.48 12.94 -3.79
N GLN A 84 -24.62 13.10 -4.80
CA GLN A 84 -24.81 14.16 -5.79
C GLN A 84 -26.03 13.89 -6.67
N LYS A 85 -26.92 14.88 -6.74
CA LYS A 85 -28.05 14.88 -7.70
C LYS A 85 -27.53 15.19 -9.11
N GLY A 86 -27.96 14.42 -10.09
CA GLY A 86 -27.62 14.62 -11.51
C GLY A 86 -26.87 13.43 -12.11
N THR A 87 -26.66 13.48 -13.41
CA THR A 87 -26.08 12.40 -14.21
C THR A 87 -24.59 12.20 -13.87
N LEU A 88 -24.26 11.03 -13.34
CA LEU A 88 -22.89 10.59 -13.06
C LEU A 88 -22.29 9.87 -14.28
N ASN A 89 -22.74 10.22 -15.47
CA ASN A 89 -22.65 9.44 -16.72
C ASN A 89 -21.25 9.17 -17.25
N LYS A 90 -20.19 9.67 -16.62
CA LYS A 90 -18.82 9.45 -17.10
C LYS A 90 -18.05 8.41 -16.30
N VAL A 91 -18.28 8.33 -14.98
CA VAL A 91 -17.53 7.40 -14.13
C VAL A 91 -18.01 5.98 -14.40
N GLN A 92 -17.10 5.14 -14.85
CA GLN A 92 -17.34 3.73 -15.14
C GLN A 92 -16.57 2.85 -14.15
N TYR A 93 -15.39 3.30 -13.71
CA TYR A 93 -14.51 2.50 -12.88
C TYR A 93 -13.96 3.33 -11.71
N TRP A 94 -13.89 2.70 -10.55
CA TRP A 94 -13.21 3.21 -9.37
C TRP A 94 -12.11 2.24 -8.96
N VAL A 95 -10.86 2.69 -8.95
CA VAL A 95 -9.68 1.90 -8.60
C VAL A 95 -9.08 2.44 -7.31
N ASP A 96 -9.22 1.70 -6.22
CA ASP A 96 -8.72 2.11 -4.91
C ASP A 96 -7.35 1.53 -4.64
N THR A 97 -6.32 2.38 -4.63
CA THR A 97 -4.94 2.00 -4.34
C THR A 97 -4.56 2.17 -2.86
N THR A 98 -5.52 2.49 -2.02
CA THR A 98 -5.38 2.56 -0.57
C THR A 98 -4.95 1.19 0.00
N SER A 99 -4.22 1.15 1.11
CA SER A 99 -4.14 -0.06 1.92
C SER A 99 -5.40 -0.15 2.79
N GLY A 100 -6.45 -0.73 2.20
CA GLY A 100 -7.79 -0.76 2.76
C GLY A 100 -8.15 -2.06 3.49
N HIS A 101 -9.38 -2.11 3.99
CA HIS A 101 -9.97 -3.27 4.65
C HIS A 101 -10.86 -4.05 3.65
N PRO A 102 -10.68 -5.38 3.49
CA PRO A 102 -11.41 -6.17 2.49
C PRO A 102 -12.93 -6.06 2.59
N GLY A 103 -13.49 -6.14 3.81
CA GLY A 103 -14.93 -6.02 4.04
C GLY A 103 -15.48 -4.64 3.68
N GLU A 104 -14.72 -3.57 3.93
CA GLU A 104 -15.13 -2.23 3.49
C GLU A 104 -15.08 -2.10 1.97
N SER A 105 -14.08 -2.71 1.31
CA SER A 105 -14.01 -2.75 -0.17
C SER A 105 -15.23 -3.41 -0.78
N GLN A 106 -15.73 -4.49 -0.17
CA GLN A 106 -16.96 -5.17 -0.64
C GLN A 106 -18.20 -4.29 -0.48
N LYS A 107 -18.30 -3.53 0.62
CA LYS A 107 -19.39 -2.57 0.84
C LYS A 107 -19.34 -1.44 -0.20
N ILE A 108 -18.17 -0.81 -0.37
CA ILE A 108 -17.95 0.25 -1.35
C ILE A 108 -18.28 -0.25 -2.77
N ALA A 109 -17.86 -1.46 -3.12
CA ALA A 109 -18.17 -2.07 -4.41
C ALA A 109 -19.67 -2.21 -4.63
N SER A 110 -20.41 -2.66 -3.61
CA SER A 110 -21.88 -2.79 -3.68
C SER A 110 -22.58 -1.44 -3.81
N GLU A 111 -22.11 -0.43 -3.09
CA GLU A 111 -22.66 0.94 -3.15
C GLU A 111 -22.43 1.58 -4.53
N LEU A 112 -21.23 1.49 -5.09
CA LEU A 112 -20.88 2.01 -6.40
C LEU A 112 -21.62 1.28 -7.53
N MET A 113 -21.81 -0.03 -7.41
CA MET A 113 -22.56 -0.84 -8.36
C MET A 113 -24.03 -0.36 -8.49
N SER A 114 -24.63 0.21 -7.43
CA SER A 114 -25.96 0.83 -7.48
C SER A 114 -26.06 2.03 -8.43
N LYS A 115 -24.93 2.51 -8.92
CA LYS A 115 -24.76 3.61 -9.89
C LYS A 115 -24.04 3.16 -11.17
N ASP A 116 -23.97 1.86 -11.42
CA ASP A 116 -23.29 1.26 -12.57
C ASP A 116 -21.77 1.58 -12.62
N VAL A 117 -21.15 1.81 -11.45
CA VAL A 117 -19.70 2.02 -11.32
C VAL A 117 -19.06 0.75 -10.78
N ILE A 118 -18.10 0.20 -11.52
CA ILE A 118 -17.35 -1.01 -11.12
C ILE A 118 -16.17 -0.61 -10.25
N PHE A 119 -16.07 -1.23 -9.07
CA PHE A 119 -15.00 -0.97 -8.12
C PHE A 119 -13.90 -2.04 -8.19
N PHE A 120 -12.65 -1.59 -8.14
CA PHE A 120 -11.46 -2.43 -7.98
C PHE A 120 -10.68 -1.97 -6.75
N ASP A 121 -10.40 -2.86 -5.83
CA ASP A 121 -9.35 -2.66 -4.83
C ASP A 121 -8.02 -3.07 -5.45
N CYS A 122 -7.06 -2.14 -5.46
CA CYS A 122 -5.81 -2.26 -6.18
C CYS A 122 -4.63 -1.90 -5.27
N ALA A 123 -4.42 -2.66 -4.23
CA ALA A 123 -3.33 -2.42 -3.30
C ALA A 123 -1.97 -2.59 -3.98
N VAL A 124 -1.01 -1.73 -3.62
CA VAL A 124 0.32 -1.72 -4.23
C VAL A 124 1.42 -2.11 -3.25
N SER A 125 2.48 -2.72 -3.78
CA SER A 125 3.68 -3.10 -3.04
C SER A 125 4.94 -2.72 -3.82
N GLY A 126 5.97 -2.22 -3.13
CA GLY A 126 7.25 -1.76 -3.71
C GLY A 126 7.72 -0.41 -3.18
N GLY A 127 6.92 0.24 -2.33
CA GLY A 127 7.23 1.50 -1.66
C GLY A 127 7.37 2.71 -2.60
N PRO A 128 7.77 3.89 -2.07
CA PRO A 128 7.89 5.11 -2.85
C PRO A 128 8.85 4.99 -4.05
N ALA A 129 9.99 4.34 -3.86
CA ALA A 129 10.96 4.12 -4.94
C ALA A 129 10.37 3.30 -6.10
N GLY A 130 9.61 2.24 -5.79
CA GLY A 130 8.90 1.46 -6.79
C GLY A 130 7.79 2.24 -7.49
N ALA A 131 7.11 3.14 -6.79
CA ALA A 131 6.10 4.03 -7.36
C ALA A 131 6.70 5.00 -8.37
N THR A 132 7.78 5.70 -8.00
CA THR A 132 8.52 6.60 -8.89
C THR A 132 9.06 5.85 -10.11
N ALA A 133 9.59 4.65 -9.94
CA ALA A 133 10.12 3.84 -11.04
C ALA A 133 9.04 3.17 -11.91
N GLY A 134 7.78 3.09 -11.46
CA GLY A 134 6.70 2.36 -12.14
C GLY A 134 6.87 0.84 -12.08
N THR A 135 7.52 0.33 -11.03
CA THR A 135 7.87 -1.10 -10.89
C THR A 135 7.09 -1.81 -9.80
N LEU A 136 6.01 -1.20 -9.33
CA LEU A 136 5.18 -1.78 -8.26
C LEU A 136 4.58 -3.13 -8.65
N THR A 137 4.23 -3.91 -7.64
CA THR A 137 3.27 -5.01 -7.76
C THR A 137 1.89 -4.49 -7.36
N ALA A 138 0.92 -4.61 -8.26
CA ALA A 138 -0.49 -4.30 -8.01
C ALA A 138 -1.27 -5.59 -7.73
N MET A 139 -1.94 -5.62 -6.60
CA MET A 139 -2.79 -6.71 -6.10
C MET A 139 -4.23 -6.28 -6.29
N VAL A 140 -4.92 -6.83 -7.31
CA VAL A 140 -6.23 -6.31 -7.76
C VAL A 140 -7.34 -7.29 -7.44
N GLY A 141 -8.36 -6.81 -6.74
CA GLY A 141 -9.66 -7.47 -6.56
C GLY A 141 -10.75 -6.71 -7.31
N GLY A 142 -11.74 -7.41 -7.84
CA GLY A 142 -12.86 -6.81 -8.57
C GLY A 142 -13.39 -7.69 -9.69
N ASP A 143 -14.27 -7.16 -10.52
CA ASP A 143 -14.88 -7.89 -11.63
C ASP A 143 -13.82 -8.27 -12.68
N HIS A 144 -13.64 -9.59 -12.88
CA HIS A 144 -12.67 -10.11 -13.86
C HIS A 144 -13.00 -9.70 -15.29
N SER A 145 -14.29 -9.61 -15.64
CA SER A 145 -14.71 -9.29 -17.01
C SER A 145 -14.38 -7.84 -17.40
N ALA A 146 -14.38 -6.93 -16.42
CA ALA A 146 -14.08 -5.51 -16.60
C ALA A 146 -12.60 -5.16 -16.32
N PHE A 147 -11.81 -6.10 -15.79
CA PHE A 147 -10.42 -5.84 -15.38
C PHE A 147 -9.53 -5.31 -16.51
N GLY A 148 -9.73 -5.80 -17.74
CA GLY A 148 -8.96 -5.34 -18.91
C GLY A 148 -9.06 -3.83 -19.17
N GLU A 149 -10.17 -3.20 -18.81
CA GLU A 149 -10.42 -1.77 -19.02
C GLU A 149 -9.52 -0.86 -18.13
N VAL A 150 -9.17 -1.33 -16.95
CA VAL A 150 -8.30 -0.58 -16.01
C VAL A 150 -6.85 -1.05 -16.01
N GLN A 151 -6.57 -2.27 -16.47
CA GLN A 151 -5.24 -2.87 -16.45
C GLN A 151 -4.21 -2.04 -17.21
N SER A 152 -4.56 -1.47 -18.35
CA SER A 152 -3.67 -0.62 -19.15
C SER A 152 -3.26 0.65 -18.41
N ILE A 153 -4.16 1.22 -17.58
CA ILE A 153 -3.84 2.40 -16.78
C ILE A 153 -2.98 2.00 -15.57
N ILE A 154 -3.31 0.90 -14.90
CA ILE A 154 -2.53 0.35 -13.77
C ILE A 154 -1.09 0.03 -14.22
N SER A 155 -0.88 -0.41 -15.46
CA SER A 155 0.45 -0.71 -16.00
C SER A 155 1.36 0.52 -16.10
N SER A 156 0.83 1.74 -15.97
CA SER A 156 1.63 2.96 -15.92
C SER A 156 2.49 3.06 -14.67
N PHE A 157 2.06 2.45 -13.55
CA PHE A 157 2.77 2.50 -12.28
C PHE A 157 3.15 1.12 -11.70
N ALA A 158 2.63 0.03 -12.27
CA ALA A 158 2.89 -1.33 -11.80
C ALA A 158 3.42 -2.22 -12.93
N LYS A 159 4.56 -2.89 -12.68
CA LYS A 159 5.15 -3.87 -13.59
C LYS A 159 4.50 -5.24 -13.47
N ASN A 160 4.15 -5.63 -12.23
CA ASN A 160 3.48 -6.88 -11.93
C ASN A 160 2.04 -6.56 -11.53
N ILE A 161 1.07 -7.07 -12.28
CA ILE A 161 -0.35 -6.84 -12.01
C ILE A 161 -1.02 -8.19 -11.89
N VAL A 162 -1.61 -8.47 -10.72
CA VAL A 162 -2.22 -9.77 -10.42
C VAL A 162 -3.68 -9.53 -10.05
N HIS A 163 -4.60 -10.07 -10.87
CA HIS A 163 -6.01 -10.14 -10.52
C HIS A 163 -6.23 -11.34 -9.59
N LEU A 164 -6.75 -11.10 -8.39
CA LEU A 164 -6.77 -12.04 -7.28
C LEU A 164 -8.15 -12.63 -6.98
N GLY A 165 -9.20 -12.07 -7.59
CA GLY A 165 -10.57 -12.53 -7.33
C GLY A 165 -11.56 -11.36 -7.16
N PRO A 166 -12.66 -11.57 -6.43
CA PRO A 166 -13.68 -10.54 -6.23
C PRO A 166 -13.18 -9.34 -5.44
N SER A 167 -14.00 -8.29 -5.35
CA SER A 167 -13.69 -7.09 -4.57
C SER A 167 -13.32 -7.43 -3.13
N GLY A 168 -12.25 -6.83 -2.63
CA GLY A 168 -11.62 -7.10 -1.35
C GLY A 168 -10.43 -8.05 -1.42
N ALA A 169 -10.27 -8.82 -2.51
CA ALA A 169 -9.18 -9.80 -2.63
C ALA A 169 -7.78 -9.13 -2.67
N GLY A 170 -7.63 -7.99 -3.32
CA GLY A 170 -6.37 -7.23 -3.36
C GLY A 170 -5.96 -6.74 -1.97
N HIS A 171 -6.90 -6.12 -1.24
CA HIS A 171 -6.66 -5.63 0.12
C HIS A 171 -6.40 -6.79 1.11
N ALA A 172 -7.08 -7.92 0.97
CA ALA A 172 -6.83 -9.11 1.78
C ALA A 172 -5.40 -9.64 1.59
N VAL A 173 -4.97 -9.81 0.34
CA VAL A 173 -3.61 -10.26 0.04
C VAL A 173 -2.57 -9.24 0.50
N LYS A 174 -2.85 -7.94 0.38
CA LYS A 174 -1.96 -6.89 0.89
C LYS A 174 -1.79 -6.96 2.41
N ALA A 175 -2.86 -7.12 3.16
CA ALA A 175 -2.82 -7.23 4.61
C ALA A 175 -1.98 -8.45 5.06
N VAL A 176 -2.18 -9.60 4.42
CA VAL A 176 -1.39 -10.81 4.68
C VAL A 176 0.08 -10.59 4.30
N ASN A 177 0.36 -9.99 3.13
CA ASN A 177 1.73 -9.70 2.70
C ASN A 177 2.49 -8.84 3.72
N ASN A 178 1.87 -7.78 4.23
CA ASN A 178 2.52 -6.88 5.19
C ASN A 178 2.65 -7.51 6.58
N THR A 179 1.73 -8.40 6.96
CA THR A 179 1.87 -9.20 8.20
C THR A 179 3.04 -10.19 8.10
N LEU A 180 3.23 -10.84 6.95
CA LEU A 180 4.39 -11.70 6.69
C LEU A 180 5.70 -10.90 6.68
N LEU A 181 5.70 -9.68 6.12
CA LEU A 181 6.84 -8.76 6.21
C LEU A 181 7.20 -8.47 7.66
N ALA A 182 6.22 -8.11 8.51
CA ALA A 182 6.42 -7.86 9.93
C ALA A 182 6.98 -9.08 10.67
N ALA A 183 6.42 -10.27 10.43
CA ALA A 183 6.92 -11.52 11.01
C ALA A 183 8.35 -11.81 10.60
N ASN A 184 8.70 -11.58 9.34
CA ASN A 184 10.06 -11.72 8.85
C ASN A 184 11.03 -10.71 9.51
N ILE A 185 10.62 -9.46 9.71
CA ILE A 185 11.47 -8.47 10.41
C ILE A 185 11.77 -8.95 11.81
N CYS A 186 10.77 -9.38 12.59
CA CYS A 186 10.96 -9.87 13.95
C CYS A 186 11.90 -11.09 13.98
N SER A 187 11.57 -12.15 13.23
CA SER A 187 12.33 -13.41 13.26
C SER A 187 13.76 -13.28 12.72
N VAL A 188 13.95 -12.47 11.68
CA VAL A 188 15.31 -12.21 11.15
C VAL A 188 16.14 -11.41 12.15
N SER A 189 15.56 -10.41 12.82
CA SER A 189 16.27 -9.63 13.85
C SER A 189 16.74 -10.51 15.01
N GLU A 190 15.88 -11.36 15.54
CA GLU A 190 16.22 -12.33 16.58
C GLU A 190 17.36 -13.26 16.12
N GLY A 191 17.29 -13.77 14.90
CA GLY A 191 18.33 -14.62 14.31
C GLY A 191 19.65 -13.89 14.14
N MET A 192 19.66 -12.64 13.66
CA MET A 192 20.87 -11.83 13.48
C MET A 192 21.56 -11.57 14.82
N ILE A 193 20.82 -11.21 15.86
CA ILE A 193 21.36 -11.01 17.20
C ILE A 193 22.03 -12.30 17.74
N ALA A 194 21.40 -13.45 17.56
CA ALA A 194 21.98 -14.72 17.95
C ALA A 194 23.31 -14.98 17.22
N LEU A 195 23.34 -14.77 15.89
CA LEU A 195 24.57 -14.96 15.09
C LEU A 195 25.68 -13.99 15.51
N LYS A 196 25.37 -12.73 15.82
CA LYS A 196 26.34 -11.77 16.34
C LYS A 196 26.95 -12.24 17.65
N LYS A 197 26.13 -12.73 18.59
CA LYS A 197 26.64 -13.30 19.86
C LYS A 197 27.53 -14.54 19.68
N TYR A 198 27.37 -15.26 18.58
CA TYR A 198 28.30 -16.34 18.17
C TYR A 198 29.56 -15.83 17.46
N GLY A 199 29.71 -14.51 17.28
CA GLY A 199 30.86 -13.90 16.61
C GLY A 199 30.85 -14.02 15.09
N ILE A 200 29.68 -14.23 14.48
CA ILE A 200 29.55 -14.37 13.03
C ILE A 200 29.29 -12.99 12.42
N PRO A 201 30.09 -12.56 11.41
CA PRO A 201 29.85 -11.32 10.70
C PRO A 201 28.48 -11.33 10.01
N LEU A 202 27.63 -10.32 10.31
CA LEU A 202 26.23 -10.33 9.90
C LEU A 202 26.03 -10.16 8.41
N ASP A 203 26.88 -9.41 7.73
CA ASP A 203 26.84 -9.28 6.25
C ASP A 203 27.15 -10.61 5.55
N VAL A 204 28.07 -11.41 6.08
CA VAL A 204 28.39 -12.75 5.58
C VAL A 204 27.25 -13.72 5.86
N ALA A 205 26.67 -13.66 7.06
CA ALA A 205 25.53 -14.48 7.43
C ALA A 205 24.31 -14.20 6.53
N LEU A 206 24.01 -12.91 6.29
CA LEU A 206 22.90 -12.53 5.40
C LEU A 206 23.10 -13.00 3.95
N LYS A 207 24.33 -12.96 3.41
CA LYS A 207 24.64 -13.51 2.08
C LYS A 207 24.33 -15.00 2.02
N ALA A 208 24.73 -15.78 3.03
CA ALA A 208 24.46 -17.21 3.09
C ALA A 208 22.95 -17.51 3.22
N ILE A 209 22.25 -16.81 4.12
CA ILE A 209 20.80 -16.98 4.33
C ILE A 209 20.02 -16.58 3.08
N SER A 210 20.38 -15.47 2.43
CA SER A 210 19.70 -14.95 1.23
C SER A 210 19.79 -15.87 0.00
N THR A 211 20.71 -16.82 0.00
CA THR A 211 20.85 -17.86 -1.04
C THR A 211 20.34 -19.25 -0.59
N SER A 212 19.82 -19.34 0.64
CA SER A 212 19.34 -20.57 1.27
C SER A 212 17.83 -20.55 1.50
N SER A 213 17.28 -21.61 2.08
CA SER A 213 15.82 -21.77 2.30
C SER A 213 15.22 -20.77 3.30
N GLY A 214 16.01 -20.14 4.14
CA GLY A 214 15.60 -19.08 5.07
C GLY A 214 15.49 -17.69 4.44
N ARG A 215 15.68 -17.56 3.13
CA ARG A 215 15.61 -16.29 2.42
C ARG A 215 14.24 -15.64 2.52
N SER A 216 14.23 -14.32 2.63
CA SER A 216 13.05 -13.48 2.56
C SER A 216 13.41 -12.13 1.94
N TRP A 217 12.41 -11.32 1.60
CA TRP A 217 12.66 -9.94 1.17
C TRP A 217 13.41 -9.12 2.24
N VAL A 218 13.18 -9.46 3.51
CA VAL A 218 13.86 -8.83 4.64
C VAL A 218 15.35 -9.17 4.64
N THR A 219 15.73 -10.45 4.50
CA THR A 219 17.14 -10.86 4.46
C THR A 219 17.86 -10.35 3.23
N GLN A 220 17.18 -10.26 2.07
CA GLN A 220 17.79 -9.91 0.79
C GLN A 220 17.96 -8.40 0.59
N GLN A 221 17.07 -7.58 1.15
CA GLN A 221 17.06 -6.13 0.90
C GLN A 221 17.00 -5.32 2.19
N ARG A 222 16.01 -5.54 3.07
CA ARG A 222 15.77 -4.68 4.22
C ARG A 222 16.93 -4.64 5.20
N MET A 223 17.44 -5.80 5.60
CA MET A 223 18.55 -5.90 6.55
C MET A 223 19.82 -5.28 5.98
N PRO A 224 20.32 -5.67 4.78
CA PRO A 224 21.59 -5.11 4.29
C PRO A 224 21.51 -3.63 3.92
N GLU A 225 20.38 -3.15 3.37
CA GLU A 225 20.28 -1.79 2.81
C GLU A 225 19.94 -0.74 3.88
N HIS A 226 19.15 -1.09 4.90
CA HIS A 226 18.57 -0.12 5.84
C HIS A 226 18.87 -0.40 7.30
N VAL A 227 19.07 -1.67 7.69
CA VAL A 227 19.33 -2.02 9.10
C VAL A 227 20.82 -2.06 9.42
N LEU A 228 21.62 -2.82 8.66
CA LEU A 228 23.08 -2.86 8.86
C LEU A 228 23.75 -1.51 8.64
N THR A 229 23.18 -0.67 7.79
CA THR A 229 23.61 0.72 7.59
C THR A 229 23.15 1.67 8.68
N ARG A 230 22.29 1.22 9.59
CA ARG A 230 21.61 2.01 10.64
C ARG A 230 20.77 3.17 10.10
N GLY A 231 20.40 3.15 8.80
CA GLY A 231 19.61 4.21 8.16
C GLY A 231 18.15 4.23 8.63
N PHE A 232 17.49 3.07 8.73
CA PHE A 232 16.06 2.93 9.06
C PHE A 232 15.18 3.88 8.24
N ASP A 233 15.46 4.01 6.96
CA ASP A 233 14.97 5.07 6.08
C ASP A 233 14.20 4.55 4.85
N TYR A 234 13.55 3.38 4.99
CA TYR A 234 12.79 2.81 3.88
C TYR A 234 11.60 3.68 3.45
N GLY A 235 11.03 4.44 4.39
CA GLY A 235 9.93 5.38 4.14
C GLY A 235 8.53 4.77 4.23
N PHE A 236 8.38 3.63 4.91
CA PHE A 236 7.08 3.06 5.28
C PHE A 236 6.89 3.13 6.80
N SER A 237 5.87 3.87 7.26
CA SER A 237 5.70 4.13 8.69
C SER A 237 5.21 2.91 9.47
N LEU A 238 5.63 2.84 10.71
CA LEU A 238 5.24 1.78 11.66
C LEU A 238 3.74 1.78 11.92
N GLY A 239 3.11 2.95 12.00
CA GLY A 239 1.66 3.08 12.16
C GLY A 239 0.88 2.45 11.01
N LEU A 240 1.34 2.63 9.77
CA LEU A 240 0.72 2.00 8.60
C LEU A 240 0.94 0.48 8.58
N LEU A 241 2.11 -0.01 9.00
CA LEU A 241 2.34 -1.45 9.14
C LEU A 241 1.42 -2.04 10.21
N CYS A 242 1.29 -1.40 11.38
CA CYS A 242 0.36 -1.84 12.44
C CYS A 242 -1.07 -1.95 11.92
N LYS A 243 -1.55 -0.94 11.20
CA LYS A 243 -2.89 -0.94 10.59
C LYS A 243 -3.09 -2.15 9.67
N ASP A 244 -2.13 -2.45 8.82
CA ASP A 244 -2.22 -3.56 7.87
C ASP A 244 -2.21 -4.93 8.61
N VAL A 245 -1.40 -5.05 9.67
CA VAL A 245 -1.38 -6.25 10.51
C VAL A 245 -2.69 -6.40 11.28
N ASP A 246 -3.25 -5.33 11.84
CA ASP A 246 -4.55 -5.37 12.52
C ASP A 246 -5.68 -5.77 11.55
N THR A 247 -5.63 -5.32 10.29
CA THR A 247 -6.55 -5.78 9.23
C THR A 247 -6.43 -7.30 9.02
N CYS A 248 -5.23 -7.84 8.92
CA CYS A 248 -5.01 -9.28 8.80
C CYS A 248 -5.51 -10.05 10.05
N MET A 249 -5.26 -9.52 11.25
CA MET A 249 -5.75 -10.14 12.48
C MET A 249 -7.28 -10.17 12.53
N GLY A 250 -7.96 -9.13 12.08
CA GLY A 250 -9.41 -9.08 11.94
C GLY A 250 -9.93 -10.19 11.02
N MET A 251 -9.35 -10.33 9.84
CA MET A 251 -9.70 -11.40 8.88
C MET A 251 -9.54 -12.81 9.49
N LEU A 252 -8.44 -13.04 10.21
CA LEU A 252 -8.18 -14.32 10.85
C LEU A 252 -9.19 -14.60 11.97
N GLN A 253 -9.59 -13.58 12.73
CA GLN A 253 -10.59 -13.68 13.79
C GLN A 253 -11.99 -13.96 13.22
N GLU A 254 -12.41 -13.24 12.20
CA GLU A 254 -13.70 -13.44 11.51
C GLU A 254 -13.81 -14.86 10.93
N SER A 255 -12.68 -15.39 10.43
CA SER A 255 -12.59 -16.74 9.86
C SER A 255 -12.34 -17.85 10.91
N ASN A 256 -12.24 -17.51 12.19
CA ASN A 256 -11.89 -18.43 13.29
C ASN A 256 -10.60 -19.23 13.05
N ILE A 257 -9.58 -18.59 12.43
CA ILE A 257 -8.30 -19.23 12.13
C ILE A 257 -7.32 -19.03 13.29
N PRO A 258 -6.78 -20.10 13.90
CA PRO A 258 -5.68 -19.99 14.85
C PRO A 258 -4.42 -19.47 14.15
N ALA A 259 -3.82 -18.41 14.67
CA ALA A 259 -2.62 -17.80 14.07
C ALA A 259 -1.61 -17.39 15.16
N PRO A 260 -1.05 -18.33 15.95
CA PRO A 260 -0.20 -17.99 17.08
C PRO A 260 1.04 -17.16 16.68
N SER A 261 1.73 -17.53 15.61
CA SER A 261 2.93 -16.80 15.14
C SER A 261 2.63 -15.35 14.77
N LEU A 262 1.54 -15.12 14.02
CA LEU A 262 1.15 -13.77 13.58
C LEU A 262 0.61 -12.93 14.75
N ARG A 263 -0.02 -13.56 15.75
CA ARG A 263 -0.47 -12.86 16.96
C ARG A 263 0.72 -12.38 17.80
N VAL A 264 1.75 -13.20 17.98
CA VAL A 264 2.98 -12.78 18.66
C VAL A 264 3.65 -11.64 17.88
N THR A 265 3.75 -11.74 16.57
CA THR A 265 4.25 -10.65 15.72
C THR A 265 3.47 -9.36 15.94
N ARG A 266 2.15 -9.43 15.93
CA ARG A 266 1.27 -8.26 16.18
C ARG A 266 1.55 -7.60 17.52
N GLU A 267 1.75 -8.39 18.60
CA GLU A 267 2.08 -7.83 19.91
C GLU A 267 3.44 -7.14 19.92
N ILE A 268 4.47 -7.72 19.26
CA ILE A 268 5.80 -7.10 19.15
C ILE A 268 5.71 -5.73 18.46
N ILE A 269 5.04 -5.66 17.31
CA ILE A 269 4.91 -4.37 16.60
C ILE A 269 4.04 -3.36 17.34
N GLN A 270 3.06 -3.79 18.12
CA GLN A 270 2.26 -2.90 18.98
C GLN A 270 3.14 -2.29 20.08
N VAL A 271 4.02 -3.09 20.71
CA VAL A 271 5.00 -2.58 21.68
C VAL A 271 5.93 -1.58 21.00
N ALA A 272 6.46 -1.92 19.82
CA ALA A 272 7.32 -1.02 19.05
C ALA A 272 6.61 0.32 18.74
N LYS A 273 5.37 0.27 18.27
CA LYS A 273 4.56 1.46 18.00
C LYS A 273 4.36 2.34 19.23
N ASN A 274 4.07 1.73 20.38
CA ASN A 274 3.87 2.47 21.63
C ASN A 274 5.16 3.18 22.13
N ILE A 275 6.32 2.63 21.83
CA ILE A 275 7.62 3.18 22.25
C ILE A 275 8.16 4.19 21.22
N LEU A 276 8.07 3.86 19.93
CA LEU A 276 8.71 4.62 18.86
C LEU A 276 7.78 5.65 18.19
N GLY A 277 6.46 5.44 18.27
CA GLY A 277 5.45 6.28 17.62
C GLY A 277 5.10 5.84 16.20
N ASP A 278 3.98 6.39 15.69
CA ASP A 278 3.38 6.02 14.41
C ASP A 278 4.25 6.41 13.19
N GLU A 279 4.97 7.51 13.27
CA GLU A 279 5.75 8.08 12.16
C GLU A 279 7.14 7.44 11.98
N SER A 280 7.60 6.64 12.95
CA SER A 280 8.85 5.90 12.86
C SER A 280 8.85 4.97 11.66
N ASP A 281 10.02 4.72 11.07
CA ASP A 281 10.14 3.72 10.01
C ASP A 281 9.85 2.32 10.59
N HIS A 282 9.11 1.50 9.85
CA HIS A 282 8.73 0.15 10.30
C HIS A 282 9.95 -0.76 10.63
N LEU A 283 11.12 -0.48 10.05
CA LEU A 283 12.34 -1.22 10.35
C LEU A 283 12.91 -0.89 11.73
N GLU A 284 12.48 0.20 12.36
CA GLU A 284 12.89 0.52 13.73
C GLU A 284 12.39 -0.48 14.78
N ILE A 285 11.46 -1.38 14.43
CA ILE A 285 11.10 -2.55 15.23
C ILE A 285 12.36 -3.32 15.68
N VAL A 286 13.38 -3.35 14.84
CA VAL A 286 14.68 -3.98 15.13
C VAL A 286 15.30 -3.42 16.43
N LYS A 287 15.19 -2.11 16.66
CA LYS A 287 15.73 -1.46 17.87
C LYS A 287 15.10 -1.98 19.17
N ILE A 288 13.82 -2.36 19.11
CA ILE A 288 13.11 -2.95 20.28
C ILE A 288 13.68 -4.34 20.59
N ILE A 289 13.98 -5.13 19.56
CA ILE A 289 14.55 -6.46 19.72
C ILE A 289 16.02 -6.37 20.18
N GLU A 290 16.76 -5.38 19.70
CA GLU A 290 18.09 -5.01 20.17
C GLU A 290 18.07 -4.69 21.69
N ASP A 291 17.18 -3.82 22.12
CA ASP A 291 17.03 -3.43 23.53
C ASP A 291 16.72 -4.64 24.42
N TRP A 292 15.82 -5.53 24.01
CA TRP A 292 15.49 -6.73 24.78
C TRP A 292 16.66 -7.71 24.90
N SER A 293 17.54 -7.74 23.92
CA SER A 293 18.68 -8.66 23.87
C SER A 293 19.96 -8.09 24.46
N GLY A 294 20.03 -6.76 24.62
CA GLY A 294 21.23 -6.01 24.99
C GLY A 294 22.33 -6.09 23.94
N GLU A 295 21.98 -6.24 22.67
CA GLU A 295 22.92 -6.37 21.53
C GLU A 295 22.39 -5.62 20.32
N THR A 296 23.23 -4.96 19.53
CA THR A 296 22.86 -4.20 18.33
C THR A 296 23.15 -4.98 17.05
N ILE A 297 22.37 -4.76 16.00
CA ILE A 297 22.56 -5.32 14.65
C ILE A 297 23.31 -4.27 13.80
N GLU A 298 24.65 -4.42 13.77
CA GLU A 298 25.56 -3.56 13.00
C GLU A 298 26.81 -4.32 12.55
#